data_09b2cc4c779769d9e814999b048b2b4f
#
_entry.id   09b2cc4c779769d9e814999b048b2b4f
#
_cell.length_a   1.000
_cell.length_b   1.000
_cell.length_c   1.000
_cell.angle_alpha   90.00
_cell.angle_beta   90.00
_cell.angle_gamma   90.00
#
_symmetry.space_group_name_H-M   'P 1'
#
loop_
_entity.id
_entity.type
_entity.pdbx_description
1 polymer ?
#
loop_
_entity_poly.entity_id
_entity_poly.type
_entity_poly.pdbx_seq_one_letter_code
_entity_poly.pdbx_strand_id
1 'polypeptide(L)'
;MGLFDFLFGKKKENTTVVFGVEERLPNPNNLEDLVVIGLVRGTIHVGDEVIITNLGSDNDKPAKAVISALEDANKAQVKKASGDNVVVTIKDGKKHNVYKGTVLHSEGVSEDKLRASYLYAILNAFFSGKVGY
;
A
#
# COMPACT_ATOMS: atom_id res chain seq x y z
N MET A 1 -5.97 20.62 -20.79
CA MET A 1 -6.26 20.17 -21.05
C MET A 1 -6.28 20.04 -21.27
N GLY A 2 -5.88 20.40 -21.32
CA GLY A 2 -6.17 20.15 -21.54
C GLY A 2 -5.75 20.26 -21.62
N LEU A 3 -5.46 20.76 -21.24
CA LEU A 3 -5.39 20.66 -21.45
C LEU A 3 -5.07 20.42 -21.24
N PHE A 4 -4.77 20.60 -20.83
CA PHE A 4 -4.89 20.03 -20.76
C PHE A 4 -4.91 19.44 -20.39
N ASP A 5 -4.86 19.71 -20.07
CA ASP A 5 -5.27 19.00 -19.90
C ASP A 5 -5.08 18.64 -19.85
N PHE A 6 -4.88 19.18 -19.73
CA PHE A 6 -5.10 18.63 -19.86
C PHE A 6 -4.74 18.22 -19.63
N LEU A 7 -4.51 18.69 -19.27
CA LEU A 7 -4.42 18.26 -19.24
C LEU A 7 -4.22 17.75 -18.81
N PHE A 8 -4.04 17.37 -18.15
CA PHE A 8 -4.05 16.84 -18.05
C PHE A 8 -4.33 16.02 -17.68
N GLY A 9 -4.68 15.97 -17.26
CA GLY A 9 -5.22 14.96 -16.45
C GLY A 9 -5.12 13.55 -16.85
N LYS A 10 -4.94 13.24 -17.91
CA LYS A 10 -4.96 11.89 -18.30
C LYS A 10 -3.88 11.09 -17.76
N LYS A 11 -2.97 11.60 -17.19
CA LYS A 11 -1.98 10.76 -16.67
C LYS A 11 -2.44 9.98 -15.52
N LYS A 12 -3.67 10.11 -15.11
CA LYS A 12 -4.15 9.30 -14.07
C LYS A 12 -4.13 7.85 -14.35
N GLU A 13 -4.15 7.46 -15.56
CA GLU A 13 -4.10 6.08 -15.84
C GLU A 13 -2.82 5.48 -15.46
N ASN A 14 -1.78 6.27 -15.37
CA ASN A 14 -0.47 5.74 -15.04
C ASN A 14 -0.22 5.72 -13.56
N THR A 15 -1.23 6.02 -12.76
CA THR A 15 -1.02 6.09 -11.33
C THR A 15 -1.62 4.91 -10.59
N THR A 16 -2.00 3.84 -11.30
CA THR A 16 -2.52 2.66 -10.65
C THR A 16 -1.44 2.05 -9.77
N VAL A 17 -1.78 1.81 -8.52
CA VAL A 17 -0.87 1.20 -7.57
C VAL A 17 -1.61 0.17 -6.75
N VAL A 18 -0.97 -0.96 -6.49
CA VAL A 18 -1.50 -2.01 -5.64
C VAL A 18 -0.36 -2.46 -4.73
N PHE A 19 -0.56 -2.39 -3.43
CA PHE A 19 0.46 -2.77 -2.45
C PHE A 19 -0.13 -3.82 -1.53
N GLY A 20 0.52 -4.98 -1.46
CA GLY A 20 0.09 -6.04 -0.57
C GLY A 20 0.92 -6.03 0.70
N VAL A 21 0.25 -5.96 1.84
CA VAL A 21 0.93 -5.92 3.13
C VAL A 21 1.40 -7.32 3.51
N GLU A 22 2.69 -7.46 3.73
CA GLU A 22 3.29 -8.73 4.16
C GLU A 22 3.52 -8.77 5.65
N GLU A 23 3.84 -7.64 6.24
CA GLU A 23 4.13 -7.59 7.66
C GLU A 23 3.97 -6.17 8.19
N ARG A 24 3.55 -6.04 9.44
CA ARG A 24 3.54 -4.78 10.14
C ARG A 24 4.86 -4.61 10.86
N LEU A 25 5.36 -3.38 10.89
CA LEU A 25 6.63 -3.09 11.54
C LEU A 25 6.39 -2.10 12.68
N PRO A 26 7.26 -2.10 13.69
CA PRO A 26 7.11 -1.16 14.80
C PRO A 26 7.40 0.27 14.34
N ASN A 27 6.73 1.22 14.95
CA ASN A 27 6.97 2.63 14.67
C ASN A 27 7.06 3.37 16.00
N PRO A 28 8.19 3.32 16.67
CA PRO A 28 8.31 3.92 18.00
C PRO A 28 8.27 5.44 18.00
N ASN A 29 8.52 6.08 16.86
CA ASN A 29 8.56 7.54 16.80
C ASN A 29 7.21 8.20 16.70
N ASN A 30 6.22 7.49 16.19
CA ASN A 30 4.88 8.05 16.08
C ASN A 30 3.87 6.91 16.22
N LEU A 31 3.27 6.83 17.37
CA LEU A 31 2.40 5.69 17.69
C LEU A 31 1.11 5.67 16.89
N GLU A 32 0.72 6.81 16.31
CA GLU A 32 -0.52 6.85 15.53
C GLU A 32 -0.33 6.35 14.11
N ASP A 33 0.89 6.44 13.58
CA ASP A 33 1.16 6.01 12.22
C ASP A 33 1.47 4.52 12.22
N LEU A 34 1.17 3.88 11.09
CA LEU A 34 1.41 2.46 10.95
C LEU A 34 2.44 2.23 9.86
N VAL A 35 3.42 1.38 10.16
CA VAL A 35 4.47 1.06 9.19
C VAL A 35 4.29 -0.38 8.74
N VAL A 36 4.29 -0.61 7.44
CA VAL A 36 4.12 -1.94 6.86
C VAL A 36 5.13 -2.16 5.75
N ILE A 37 5.41 -3.41 5.44
CA ILE A 37 6.33 -3.76 4.37
C ILE A 37 5.62 -4.71 3.42
N GLY A 38 5.90 -4.60 2.13
CA GLY A 38 5.31 -5.47 1.13
C GLY A 38 5.76 -5.17 -0.27
N LEU A 39 5.02 -5.71 -1.24
CA LEU A 39 5.30 -5.56 -2.66
C LEU A 39 4.41 -4.50 -3.28
N VAL A 40 5.01 -3.56 -4.00
CA VAL A 40 4.27 -2.53 -4.73
C VAL A 40 4.25 -2.88 -6.21
N ARG A 41 3.06 -2.94 -6.77
CA ARG A 41 2.89 -3.03 -8.22
C ARG A 41 2.46 -1.65 -8.68
N GLY A 42 3.11 -1.12 -9.69
CA GLY A 42 3.00 0.27 -10.07
C GLY A 42 3.99 1.08 -9.24
N THR A 43 3.73 2.34 -9.06
CA THR A 43 4.62 3.21 -8.28
C THR A 43 3.81 3.95 -7.24
N ILE A 44 4.23 3.82 -5.98
CA ILE A 44 3.59 4.53 -4.88
C ILE A 44 4.42 5.76 -4.54
N HIS A 45 3.75 6.85 -4.16
CA HIS A 45 4.41 8.11 -3.86
C HIS A 45 4.03 8.58 -2.47
N VAL A 46 4.93 9.30 -1.84
CA VAL A 46 4.60 10.00 -0.60
C VAL A 46 3.51 11.02 -0.92
N GLY A 47 2.47 11.06 -0.11
CA GLY A 47 1.33 11.94 -0.33
C GLY A 47 0.17 11.28 -1.03
N ASP A 48 0.36 10.07 -1.56
CA ASP A 48 -0.73 9.36 -2.23
C ASP A 48 -1.84 9.04 -1.25
N GLU A 49 -3.08 9.20 -1.71
CA GLU A 49 -4.23 8.70 -0.98
C GLU A 49 -4.55 7.32 -1.53
N VAL A 50 -4.64 6.35 -0.65
CA VAL A 50 -4.91 4.97 -1.03
C VAL A 50 -6.13 4.46 -0.31
N ILE A 51 -6.72 3.39 -0.85
CA ILE A 51 -7.84 2.71 -0.24
C ILE A 51 -7.29 1.47 0.44
N ILE A 52 -7.72 1.23 1.67
CA ILE A 52 -7.34 0.06 2.45
C ILE A 52 -8.45 -0.95 2.31
N THR A 53 -8.15 -2.12 1.77
CA THR A 53 -9.14 -3.17 1.56
C THR A 53 -8.67 -4.48 2.18
N ASN A 54 -9.55 -5.13 2.92
CA ASN A 54 -9.28 -6.43 3.55
C ASN A 54 -10.18 -7.47 2.92
N LEU A 55 -9.63 -8.24 1.99
CA LEU A 55 -10.41 -9.21 1.25
C LEU A 55 -10.83 -10.41 2.06
N GLY A 56 -10.14 -10.67 3.15
CA GLY A 56 -10.47 -11.80 3.98
C GLY A 56 -11.54 -11.54 5.04
N SER A 57 -12.11 -10.35 5.05
CA SER A 57 -13.10 -10.00 6.06
C SER A 57 -14.30 -9.34 5.40
N ASP A 58 -15.45 -9.92 5.60
CA ASP A 58 -16.69 -9.37 5.04
C ASP A 58 -17.17 -8.16 5.81
N ASN A 59 -16.68 -7.98 7.01
CA ASN A 59 -17.15 -6.90 7.87
C ASN A 59 -16.34 -5.63 7.76
N ASP A 60 -15.17 -5.70 7.14
CA ASP A 60 -14.32 -4.52 7.02
C ASP A 60 -14.70 -3.72 5.80
N LYS A 61 -14.96 -2.45 6.02
CA LYS A 61 -15.27 -1.56 4.91
C LYS A 61 -13.99 -0.89 4.44
N PRO A 62 -13.86 -0.64 3.14
CA PRO A 62 -12.69 0.07 2.65
C PRO A 62 -12.58 1.44 3.32
N ALA A 63 -11.36 1.86 3.56
CA ALA A 63 -11.08 3.15 4.18
C ALA A 63 -10.00 3.85 3.39
N LYS A 64 -9.92 5.16 3.51
CA LYS A 64 -8.90 5.93 2.82
C LYS A 64 -7.82 6.34 3.79
N ALA A 65 -6.60 6.41 3.29
CA ALA A 65 -5.47 6.83 4.09
C ALA A 65 -4.42 7.49 3.20
N VAL A 66 -3.49 8.19 3.82
CA VAL A 66 -2.45 8.92 3.11
C VAL A 66 -1.11 8.30 3.46
N ILE A 67 -0.26 8.16 2.45
CA ILE A 67 1.09 7.64 2.62
C ILE A 67 1.99 8.79 3.05
N SER A 68 2.58 8.69 4.23
CA SER A 68 3.39 9.79 4.77
C SER A 68 4.89 9.59 4.60
N ALA A 69 5.35 8.37 4.38
CA ALA A 69 6.77 8.11 4.16
C ALA A 69 6.97 6.79 3.46
N LEU A 70 8.10 6.66 2.79
CA LEU A 70 8.46 5.44 2.06
C LEU A 70 9.94 5.14 2.26
N GLU A 71 10.27 3.84 2.29
CA GLU A 71 11.65 3.38 2.18
C GLU A 71 11.69 2.32 1.09
N ASP A 72 12.74 2.33 0.29
CA ASP A 72 12.90 1.32 -0.75
C ASP A 72 13.55 0.06 -0.17
N ALA A 73 13.80 -0.92 -1.03
CA ALA A 73 14.37 -2.19 -0.59
C ALA A 73 15.75 -2.04 0.04
N ASN A 74 16.44 -0.95 -0.21
CA ASN A 74 17.75 -0.67 0.36
C ASN A 74 17.64 0.13 1.65
N LYS A 75 16.43 0.32 2.16
CA LYS A 75 16.15 1.05 3.39
C LYS A 75 16.46 2.54 3.30
N ALA A 76 16.49 3.07 2.09
CA ALA A 76 16.68 4.50 1.89
C ALA A 76 15.32 5.19 1.84
N GLN A 77 15.21 6.33 2.50
CA GLN A 77 13.98 7.11 2.40
C GLN A 77 13.85 7.68 1.02
N VAL A 78 12.70 7.51 0.41
CA VAL A 78 12.46 7.93 -0.96
C VAL A 78 11.10 8.60 -1.06
N LYS A 79 10.87 9.29 -2.16
CA LYS A 79 9.57 9.93 -2.41
C LYS A 79 8.66 9.06 -3.24
N LYS A 80 9.20 8.06 -3.92
CA LYS A 80 8.42 7.11 -4.68
C LYS A 80 9.13 5.76 -4.68
N ALA A 81 8.38 4.70 -4.84
CA ALA A 81 8.96 3.35 -4.79
C ALA A 81 8.08 2.37 -5.54
N SER A 82 8.69 1.26 -5.96
CA SER A 82 7.97 0.14 -6.56
C SER A 82 8.75 -1.13 -6.26
N GLY A 83 8.14 -2.28 -6.47
CA GLY A 83 8.82 -3.56 -6.33
C GLY A 83 8.72 -4.13 -4.93
N ASP A 84 9.63 -5.07 -4.64
CA ASP A 84 9.63 -5.83 -3.40
C ASP A 84 10.18 -5.06 -2.21
N ASN A 85 9.72 -5.45 -1.03
CA ASN A 85 10.29 -4.99 0.24
C ASN A 85 10.27 -3.46 0.39
N VAL A 86 9.20 -2.87 -0.08
CA VAL A 86 8.98 -1.44 0.11
C VAL A 86 8.33 -1.23 1.47
N VAL A 87 8.84 -0.28 2.24
CA VAL A 87 8.28 0.06 3.55
C VAL A 87 7.42 1.29 3.39
N VAL A 88 6.19 1.19 3.83
CA VAL A 88 5.19 2.26 3.66
C VAL A 88 4.71 2.69 5.04
N THR A 89 4.72 4.00 5.29
CA THR A 89 4.14 4.55 6.51
C THR A 89 2.78 5.13 6.16
N ILE A 90 1.76 4.64 6.85
CA ILE A 90 0.38 5.07 6.64
C ILE A 90 0.05 6.07 7.73
N LYS A 91 -0.24 7.30 7.36
CA LYS A 91 -0.56 8.34 8.33
C LYS A 91 -1.80 7.96 9.12
N ASP A 92 -1.69 8.05 10.44
CA ASP A 92 -2.78 7.67 11.35
C ASP A 92 -3.32 6.28 11.09
N GLY A 93 -2.44 5.39 10.59
CA GLY A 93 -2.89 4.09 10.12
C GLY A 93 -3.35 3.14 11.21
N LYS A 94 -2.98 3.41 12.47
CA LYS A 94 -3.35 2.49 13.53
C LYS A 94 -4.85 2.44 13.82
N LYS A 95 -5.58 3.43 13.36
CA LYS A 95 -7.03 3.39 13.54
C LYS A 95 -7.72 2.48 12.52
N HIS A 96 -6.97 1.98 11.55
CA HIS A 96 -7.52 1.09 10.54
C HIS A 96 -7.10 -0.35 10.79
N ASN A 97 -7.87 -1.28 10.28
CA ASN A 97 -7.52 -2.70 10.40
C ASN A 97 -6.57 -3.04 9.26
N VAL A 98 -5.28 -3.07 9.57
CA VAL A 98 -4.25 -3.41 8.58
C VAL A 98 -3.44 -4.57 9.13
N TYR A 99 -3.37 -5.65 8.35
CA TYR A 99 -2.64 -6.83 8.77
C TYR A 99 -2.15 -7.58 7.52
N LYS A 100 -1.52 -8.71 7.72
CA LYS A 100 -1.00 -9.49 6.62
C LYS A 100 -2.10 -9.76 5.61
N GLY A 101 -1.87 -9.42 4.37
CA GLY A 101 -2.84 -9.60 3.30
C GLY A 101 -3.69 -8.39 3.00
N THR A 102 -3.68 -7.38 3.86
CA THR A 102 -4.38 -6.13 3.55
C THR A 102 -3.79 -5.54 2.27
N VAL A 103 -4.63 -4.97 1.43
CA VAL A 103 -4.18 -4.35 0.18
C VAL A 103 -4.43 -2.86 0.24
N LEU A 104 -3.40 -2.08 -0.07
CA LEU A 104 -3.52 -0.64 -0.23
C LEU A 104 -3.51 -0.37 -1.72
N HIS A 105 -4.47 0.39 -2.24
CA HIS A 105 -4.55 0.55 -3.68
C HIS A 105 -5.21 1.86 -4.08
N SER A 106 -4.97 2.24 -5.35
CA SER A 106 -5.64 3.40 -5.92
C SER A 106 -7.08 3.02 -6.26
N GLU A 107 -7.89 4.03 -6.56
CA GLU A 107 -9.26 3.78 -6.97
C GLU A 107 -9.30 3.09 -8.31
N GLY A 108 -10.35 2.30 -8.53
CA GLY A 108 -10.57 1.68 -9.82
C GLY A 108 -9.80 0.39 -10.08
N VAL A 109 -9.10 -0.11 -9.09
CA VAL A 109 -8.38 -1.38 -9.24
C VAL A 109 -9.38 -2.53 -9.19
N SER A 110 -9.29 -3.45 -10.14
CA SER A 110 -10.23 -4.56 -10.23
C SER A 110 -10.07 -5.51 -9.05
N GLU A 111 -11.14 -6.20 -8.73
CA GLU A 111 -11.10 -7.17 -7.65
C GLU A 111 -10.09 -8.27 -7.92
N ASP A 112 -9.92 -8.66 -9.18
CA ASP A 112 -8.95 -9.69 -9.52
C ASP A 112 -7.52 -9.26 -9.17
N LYS A 113 -7.19 -7.99 -9.41
CA LYS A 113 -5.86 -7.50 -9.05
C LYS A 113 -5.68 -7.41 -7.54
N LEU A 114 -6.73 -7.03 -6.83
CA LEU A 114 -6.65 -6.97 -5.38
C LEU A 114 -6.46 -8.37 -4.81
N ARG A 115 -7.19 -9.34 -5.34
CA ARG A 115 -7.10 -10.70 -4.85
C ARG A 115 -5.74 -11.31 -5.15
N ALA A 116 -5.18 -11.01 -6.33
CA ALA A 116 -3.85 -11.50 -6.67
C ALA A 116 -2.80 -10.92 -5.72
N SER A 117 -2.92 -9.65 -5.39
CA SER A 117 -1.98 -9.01 -4.46
C SER A 117 -2.12 -9.59 -3.06
N TYR A 118 -3.35 -9.84 -2.62
CA TYR A 118 -3.61 -10.45 -1.33
C TYR A 118 -2.95 -11.83 -1.23
N LEU A 119 -3.16 -12.68 -2.25
CA LEU A 119 -2.60 -14.02 -2.23
C LEU A 119 -1.08 -13.99 -2.30
N TYR A 120 -0.53 -13.11 -3.13
CA TYR A 120 0.91 -13.00 -3.24
C TYR A 120 1.53 -12.56 -1.91
N ALA A 121 0.90 -11.61 -1.23
CA ALA A 121 1.42 -11.12 0.05
C ALA A 121 1.42 -12.22 1.09
N ILE A 122 0.33 -12.99 1.16
CA ILE A 122 0.23 -14.08 2.12
C ILE A 122 1.30 -15.14 1.84
N LEU A 123 1.45 -15.54 0.58
CA LEU A 123 2.43 -16.56 0.24
C LEU A 123 3.85 -16.06 0.42
N ASN A 124 4.11 -14.84 0.03
CA ASN A 124 5.46 -14.29 0.14
C ASN A 124 5.86 -14.13 1.61
N ALA A 125 4.95 -13.70 2.44
CA ALA A 125 5.23 -13.57 3.86
C ALA A 125 5.55 -14.94 4.47
N PHE A 126 4.79 -15.95 4.06
CA PHE A 126 5.00 -17.30 4.56
C PHE A 126 6.37 -17.84 4.14
N PHE A 127 6.69 -17.74 2.84
CA PHE A 127 7.92 -18.31 2.33
C PHE A 127 9.16 -17.50 2.71
N SER A 128 8.99 -16.22 3.04
CA SER A 128 10.11 -15.40 3.46
C SER A 128 10.37 -15.45 4.95
N GLY A 129 9.57 -16.21 5.68
CA GLY A 129 9.74 -16.30 7.12
C GLY A 129 9.22 -15.10 7.88
N LYS A 130 8.49 -14.19 7.23
CA LYS A 130 7.89 -13.08 7.93
C LYS A 130 6.72 -13.58 8.75
N VAL A 131 6.73 -13.29 10.03
CA VAL A 131 5.65 -13.69 10.91
C VAL A 131 4.96 -12.46 11.43
N GLY A 132 3.80 -12.65 11.98
CA GLY A 132 3.07 -11.53 12.48
C GLY A 132 1.71 -11.52 11.84
N TYR A 133 1.12 -10.38 11.77
CA TYR A 133 -0.30 -10.29 11.52
C TYR A 133 -0.74 -10.18 10.12
#